data_2052b9ab6751577afc39403b840930bd
#
_entry.id   2052b9ab6751577afc39403b840930bd
#
_cell.length_a   1.000
_cell.length_b   1.000
_cell.length_c   1.000
_cell.angle_alpha   90.00
_cell.angle_beta   90.00
_cell.angle_gamma   90.00
#
_symmetry.space_group_name_H-M   'P 1'
#
loop_
_entity.id
_entity.type
_entity.pdbx_description
1 polymer ?
#
loop_
_entity_poly.entity_id
_entity_poly.type
_entity_poly.pdbx_seq_one_letter_code
_entity_poly.pdbx_strand_id
1 'polypeptide(L)'
;MSKIPNTNQADPIPESARVEIEELLLTGDLFRYTNDQSAVLDLEQNFARKIGSSYALAVSSCSAALFLALKTLNLRKEARVLIPAFTFGAVPSAVVHANCIPVLCECGTDYRIDLDDFLSKLESVDAVLISHMRGHTS
;
A
#
# COMPACT_ATOMS: atom_id res chain seq x y z
N MET A 1 -22.29 -3.39 -21.30
CA MET A 1 -21.29 -2.32 -21.08
C MET A 1 -21.31 -2.01 -19.58
N SER A 2 -20.25 -2.34 -18.86
CA SER A 2 -20.09 -1.91 -17.46
C SER A 2 -19.95 -0.40 -17.44
N LYS A 3 -20.81 0.29 -16.66
CA LYS A 3 -20.67 1.74 -16.46
C LYS A 3 -19.31 2.00 -15.82
N ILE A 4 -18.49 2.85 -16.44
CA ILE A 4 -17.26 3.34 -15.81
C ILE A 4 -17.69 4.06 -14.51
N PRO A 5 -17.16 3.67 -13.35
CA PRO A 5 -17.51 4.34 -12.10
C PRO A 5 -17.17 5.84 -12.17
N ASN A 6 -18.11 6.67 -11.74
CA ASN A 6 -17.86 8.11 -11.63
C ASN A 6 -17.01 8.36 -10.37
N THR A 7 -15.71 8.48 -10.53
CA THR A 7 -14.75 8.68 -9.43
C THR A 7 -14.91 10.04 -8.71
N ASN A 8 -15.74 10.93 -9.24
CA ASN A 8 -16.06 12.22 -8.59
C ASN A 8 -17.32 12.14 -7.71
N GLN A 9 -18.01 11.01 -7.71
CA GLN A 9 -19.19 10.80 -6.88
C GLN A 9 -18.78 10.10 -5.60
N ALA A 10 -19.09 10.69 -4.45
CA ALA A 10 -18.85 10.06 -3.16
C ALA A 10 -19.78 8.85 -2.99
N ASP A 11 -19.21 7.72 -2.60
CA ASP A 11 -19.99 6.55 -2.22
C ASP A 11 -20.54 6.73 -0.79
N PRO A 12 -21.86 6.54 -0.57
CA PRO A 12 -22.42 6.63 0.78
C PRO A 12 -21.91 5.45 1.63
N ILE A 13 -21.70 5.74 2.91
CA ILE A 13 -21.39 4.69 3.89
C ILE A 13 -22.64 3.80 4.05
N PRO A 14 -22.53 2.47 3.90
CA PRO A 14 -23.63 1.53 4.10
C PRO A 14 -24.27 1.67 5.49
N GLU A 15 -25.58 1.41 5.60
CA GLU A 15 -26.30 1.52 6.87
C GLU A 15 -25.67 0.66 7.97
N SER A 16 -25.30 -0.59 7.67
CA SER A 16 -24.64 -1.50 8.64
C SER A 16 -23.35 -0.89 9.19
N ALA A 17 -22.51 -0.28 8.33
CA ALA A 17 -21.28 0.35 8.77
C ALA A 17 -21.53 1.60 9.61
N ARG A 18 -22.61 2.35 9.34
CA ARG A 18 -22.98 3.52 10.16
C ARG A 18 -23.37 3.13 11.58
N VAL A 19 -24.13 2.04 11.72
CA VAL A 19 -24.52 1.51 13.05
C VAL A 19 -23.27 1.09 13.83
N GLU A 20 -22.34 0.36 13.22
CA GLU A 20 -21.10 -0.06 13.87
C GLU A 20 -20.21 1.14 14.25
N ILE A 21 -20.12 2.17 13.40
CA ILE A 21 -19.37 3.40 13.69
C ILE A 21 -20.00 4.12 14.89
N GLU A 22 -21.32 4.23 14.96
CA GLU A 22 -22.01 4.86 16.08
C GLU A 22 -21.72 4.13 17.40
N GLU A 23 -21.77 2.80 17.40
CA GLU A 23 -21.44 1.98 18.55
C GLU A 23 -19.98 2.19 19.01
N LEU A 24 -19.02 2.20 18.06
CA LEU A 24 -17.62 2.48 18.38
C LEU A 24 -17.42 3.87 18.99
N LEU A 25 -18.15 4.87 18.51
CA LEU A 25 -18.09 6.23 19.06
C LEU A 25 -18.71 6.31 20.45
N LEU A 26 -19.79 5.57 20.73
CA LEU A 26 -20.45 5.53 22.03
C LEU A 26 -19.60 4.78 23.08
N THR A 27 -18.98 3.69 22.69
CA THR A 27 -18.14 2.88 23.59
C THR A 27 -16.74 3.45 23.78
N GLY A 28 -16.23 4.22 22.81
CA GLY A 28 -14.86 4.73 22.80
C GLY A 28 -13.81 3.64 22.51
N ASP A 29 -14.21 2.47 22.03
CA ASP A 29 -13.31 1.35 21.72
C ASP A 29 -12.60 1.57 20.37
N LEU A 30 -11.77 2.60 20.33
CA LEU A 30 -11.06 3.05 19.13
C LEU A 30 -9.63 2.52 19.02
N PHE A 31 -9.16 1.80 20.03
CA PHE A 31 -7.79 1.32 20.08
C PHE A 31 -7.68 -0.17 19.75
N ARG A 32 -6.72 -0.53 18.90
CA ARG A 32 -6.41 -1.94 18.58
C ARG A 32 -6.21 -2.82 19.82
N TYR A 33 -5.69 -2.27 20.90
CA TYR A 33 -5.26 -3.00 22.08
C TYR A 33 -6.29 -2.99 23.21
N THR A 34 -7.49 -2.46 22.97
CA THR A 34 -8.51 -2.37 24.02
C THR A 34 -9.05 -3.75 24.38
N ASN A 35 -9.23 -4.62 23.38
CA ASN A 35 -9.67 -6.00 23.56
C ASN A 35 -9.26 -6.88 22.38
N ASP A 36 -9.43 -8.20 22.50
CA ASP A 36 -9.11 -9.18 21.46
C ASP A 36 -10.14 -9.23 20.32
N GLN A 37 -11.13 -8.35 20.30
CA GLN A 37 -12.23 -8.29 19.33
C GLN A 37 -12.41 -6.87 18.76
N SER A 38 -11.35 -6.07 18.70
CA SER A 38 -11.45 -4.73 18.14
C SER A 38 -11.75 -4.76 16.62
N ALA A 39 -12.50 -3.75 16.14
CA ALA A 39 -12.82 -3.60 14.71
C ALA A 39 -11.56 -3.59 13.82
N VAL A 40 -10.44 -3.07 14.32
CA VAL A 40 -9.16 -3.09 13.61
C VAL A 40 -8.62 -4.52 13.47
N LEU A 41 -8.68 -5.32 14.51
CA LEU A 41 -8.23 -6.72 14.48
C LEU A 41 -9.09 -7.54 13.51
N ASP A 42 -10.40 -7.36 13.53
CA ASP A 42 -11.31 -8.01 12.58
C ASP A 42 -11.02 -7.63 11.13
N LEU A 43 -10.74 -6.35 10.87
CA LEU A 43 -10.31 -5.89 9.55
C LEU A 43 -9.02 -6.60 9.11
N GLU A 44 -8.01 -6.66 9.96
CA GLU A 44 -6.72 -7.28 9.65
C GLU A 44 -6.85 -8.77 9.36
N GLN A 45 -7.60 -9.50 10.18
CA GLN A 45 -7.85 -10.93 9.99
C GLN A 45 -8.65 -11.21 8.71
N ASN A 46 -9.70 -10.42 8.45
CA ASN A 46 -10.52 -10.55 7.25
C ASN A 46 -9.72 -10.22 5.98
N PHE A 47 -8.91 -9.18 6.03
CA PHE A 47 -8.06 -8.79 4.90
C PHE A 47 -6.98 -9.85 4.63
N ALA A 48 -6.28 -10.32 5.67
CA ALA A 48 -5.30 -11.39 5.55
C ALA A 48 -5.89 -12.64 4.88
N ARG A 49 -7.07 -13.08 5.33
CA ARG A 49 -7.80 -14.21 4.72
C ARG A 49 -8.15 -13.96 3.26
N LYS A 50 -8.61 -12.76 2.94
CA LYS A 50 -9.02 -12.40 1.56
C LYS A 50 -7.87 -12.42 0.57
N ILE A 51 -6.68 -11.99 0.98
CA ILE A 51 -5.47 -11.95 0.11
C ILE A 51 -4.60 -13.20 0.24
N GLY A 52 -4.94 -14.14 1.11
CA GLY A 52 -4.17 -15.38 1.33
C GLY A 52 -2.86 -15.18 2.07
N SER A 53 -2.71 -14.11 2.87
CA SER A 53 -1.54 -13.89 3.71
C SER A 53 -1.77 -14.41 5.14
N SER A 54 -0.69 -14.71 5.86
CA SER A 54 -0.78 -15.12 7.28
C SER A 54 -1.15 -13.95 8.20
N TYR A 55 -0.76 -12.73 7.83
CA TYR A 55 -0.94 -11.54 8.64
C TYR A 55 -1.28 -10.32 7.78
N ALA A 56 -1.98 -9.37 8.35
CA ALA A 56 -2.17 -8.02 7.83
C ALA A 56 -2.03 -7.02 8.97
N LEU A 57 -1.56 -5.84 8.67
CA LEU A 57 -1.43 -4.72 9.60
C LEU A 57 -2.12 -3.50 9.00
N ALA A 58 -3.16 -3.01 9.65
CA ALA A 58 -3.80 -1.75 9.27
C ALA A 58 -2.97 -0.58 9.79
N VAL A 59 -2.76 0.40 8.93
CA VAL A 59 -1.99 1.62 9.23
C VAL A 59 -2.76 2.84 8.74
N SER A 60 -2.37 4.02 9.19
CA SER A 60 -3.09 5.28 8.95
C SER A 60 -3.11 5.74 7.49
N SER A 61 -2.22 5.23 6.63
CA SER A 61 -2.15 5.59 5.22
C SER A 61 -1.33 4.60 4.39
N CYS A 62 -1.54 4.60 3.08
CA CYS A 62 -0.69 3.85 2.15
C CYS A 62 0.78 4.30 2.22
N SER A 63 1.05 5.60 2.41
CA SER A 63 2.42 6.10 2.60
C SER A 63 3.09 5.51 3.84
N ALA A 64 2.35 5.39 4.95
CA ALA A 64 2.84 4.72 6.15
C ALA A 64 3.10 3.22 5.89
N ALA A 65 2.22 2.54 5.15
CA ALA A 65 2.40 1.14 4.77
C ALA A 65 3.67 0.93 3.95
N LEU A 66 3.90 1.75 2.93
CA LEU A 66 5.10 1.69 2.08
C LEU A 66 6.38 1.90 2.90
N PHE A 67 6.40 2.91 3.77
CA PHE A 67 7.53 3.18 4.64
C PHE A 67 7.82 2.01 5.60
N LEU A 68 6.80 1.50 6.27
CA LEU A 68 6.95 0.39 7.20
C LEU A 68 7.39 -0.89 6.49
N ALA A 69 6.83 -1.19 5.32
CA ALA A 69 7.25 -2.34 4.51
C ALA A 69 8.77 -2.28 4.19
N LEU A 70 9.27 -1.12 3.76
CA LEU A 70 10.69 -0.94 3.50
C LEU A 70 11.54 -1.07 4.77
N LYS A 71 11.05 -0.56 5.92
CA LYS A 71 11.77 -0.68 7.20
C LYS A 71 11.84 -2.12 7.68
N THR A 72 10.83 -2.95 7.42
CA THR A 72 10.85 -4.38 7.81
C THR A 72 11.84 -5.21 7.01
N LEU A 73 12.25 -4.76 5.82
CA LEU A 73 13.29 -5.42 5.02
C LEU A 73 14.69 -5.28 5.63
N ASN A 74 14.85 -4.39 6.62
CA ASN A 74 16.13 -4.13 7.30
C ASN A 74 17.30 -3.89 6.34
N LEU A 75 17.05 -3.15 5.28
CA LEU A 75 18.03 -2.80 4.26
C LEU A 75 19.15 -1.93 4.87
N ARG A 76 20.36 -2.09 4.36
CA ARG A 76 21.48 -1.21 4.73
C ARG A 76 21.18 0.24 4.34
N LYS A 77 21.85 1.18 5.00
CA LYS A 77 21.77 2.60 4.60
C LYS A 77 22.23 2.75 3.14
N GLU A 78 21.51 3.60 2.41
CA GLU A 78 21.75 3.85 0.98
C GLU A 78 21.56 2.61 0.08
N ALA A 79 20.82 1.59 0.55
CA ALA A 79 20.39 0.49 -0.28
C ALA A 79 19.57 1.01 -1.47
N ARG A 80 19.79 0.44 -2.63
CA ARG A 80 19.14 0.86 -3.88
C ARG A 80 17.81 0.12 -4.04
N VAL A 81 16.71 0.87 -4.21
CA VAL A 81 15.38 0.30 -4.39
C VAL A 81 14.84 0.68 -5.75
N LEU A 82 14.60 -0.31 -6.61
CA LEU A 82 14.03 -0.11 -7.94
C LEU A 82 12.53 0.17 -7.83
N ILE A 83 12.09 1.24 -8.47
CA ILE A 83 10.68 1.68 -8.47
C ILE A 83 10.26 2.09 -9.89
N PRO A 84 8.98 1.98 -10.29
CA PRO A 84 8.50 2.52 -11.56
C PRO A 84 8.71 4.03 -11.65
N ALA A 85 9.13 4.55 -12.81
CA ALA A 85 9.24 6.00 -13.04
C ALA A 85 7.85 6.67 -13.05
N PHE A 86 6.81 5.97 -13.53
CA PHE A 86 5.43 6.42 -13.45
C PHE A 86 4.77 5.86 -12.19
N THR A 87 4.79 6.66 -11.11
CA THR A 87 4.22 6.26 -9.83
C THR A 87 3.75 7.49 -9.02
N PHE A 88 3.01 7.24 -7.95
CA PHE A 88 2.63 8.28 -6.99
C PHE A 88 3.85 8.74 -6.17
N GLY A 89 3.97 10.06 -5.94
CA GLY A 89 5.13 10.66 -5.27
C GLY A 89 5.47 10.10 -3.88
N ALA A 90 4.50 9.46 -3.20
CA ALA A 90 4.77 8.81 -1.92
C ALA A 90 5.68 7.56 -2.04
N VAL A 91 5.76 6.93 -3.23
CA VAL A 91 6.60 5.74 -3.44
C VAL A 91 8.09 6.10 -3.34
N PRO A 92 8.64 7.02 -4.15
CA PRO A 92 10.03 7.46 -3.98
C PRO A 92 10.27 8.13 -2.62
N SER A 93 9.29 8.87 -2.08
CA SER A 93 9.42 9.46 -0.74
C SER A 93 9.58 8.42 0.34
N ALA A 94 8.83 7.32 0.31
CA ALA A 94 8.97 6.23 1.28
C ALA A 94 10.37 5.59 1.23
N VAL A 95 10.94 5.43 0.03
CA VAL A 95 12.30 4.92 -0.16
C VAL A 95 13.33 5.85 0.49
N VAL A 96 13.23 7.16 0.22
CA VAL A 96 14.15 8.16 0.82
C VAL A 96 14.00 8.19 2.34
N HIS A 97 12.78 8.20 2.86
CA HIS A 97 12.53 8.18 4.31
C HIS A 97 13.00 6.89 4.99
N ALA A 98 13.07 5.78 4.26
CA ALA A 98 13.68 4.55 4.76
C ALA A 98 15.23 4.56 4.76
N ASN A 99 15.84 5.69 4.40
CA ASN A 99 17.30 5.86 4.20
C ASN A 99 17.86 5.03 3.04
N CYS A 100 17.06 4.81 2.01
CA CYS A 100 17.42 4.11 0.79
C CYS A 100 17.47 5.09 -0.40
N ILE A 101 18.02 4.63 -1.52
CA ILE A 101 18.14 5.39 -2.76
C ILE A 101 17.14 4.85 -3.77
N PRO A 102 16.18 5.65 -4.25
CA PRO A 102 15.28 5.22 -5.32
C PRO A 102 16.01 5.15 -6.64
N VAL A 103 15.88 4.03 -7.33
CA VAL A 103 16.35 3.81 -8.70
C VAL A 103 15.11 3.71 -9.59
N LEU A 104 15.05 4.53 -10.64
CA LEU A 104 13.87 4.55 -11.51
C LEU A 104 13.98 3.47 -12.58
N CYS A 105 12.89 2.72 -12.77
CA CYS A 105 12.67 1.86 -13.90
C CYS A 105 11.82 2.62 -14.93
N GLU A 106 12.23 2.64 -16.19
CA GLU A 106 11.49 3.26 -17.26
C GLU A 106 10.09 2.65 -17.41
N CYS A 107 9.18 3.43 -18.00
CA CYS A 107 7.82 3.01 -18.31
C CYS A 107 7.55 3.16 -19.80
N GLY A 108 6.83 2.20 -20.36
CA GLY A 108 6.34 2.25 -21.72
C GLY A 108 5.25 3.31 -21.93
N THR A 109 4.77 3.43 -23.17
CA THR A 109 3.69 4.35 -23.54
C THR A 109 2.33 3.99 -22.90
N ASP A 110 2.19 2.78 -22.38
CA ASP A 110 1.05 2.26 -21.63
C ASP A 110 1.18 2.51 -20.12
N TYR A 111 2.23 3.22 -19.68
CA TYR A 111 2.55 3.52 -18.27
C TYR A 111 2.91 2.30 -17.41
N ARG A 112 3.15 1.15 -18.00
CA ARG A 112 3.70 -0.02 -17.31
C ARG A 112 5.21 0.02 -17.30
N ILE A 113 5.83 -0.75 -16.42
CA ILE A 113 7.30 -0.86 -16.41
C ILE A 113 7.81 -1.40 -17.74
N ASP A 114 8.90 -0.86 -18.21
CA ASP A 114 9.67 -1.43 -19.30
C ASP A 114 10.46 -2.63 -18.79
N LEU A 115 10.14 -3.82 -19.30
CA LEU A 115 10.74 -5.06 -18.81
C LEU A 115 12.23 -5.18 -19.14
N ASP A 116 12.65 -4.63 -20.26
CA ASP A 116 14.08 -4.67 -20.65
C ASP A 116 14.90 -3.76 -19.74
N ASP A 117 14.41 -2.55 -19.45
CA ASP A 117 15.05 -1.66 -18.49
C ASP A 117 15.01 -2.24 -17.07
N PHE A 118 13.90 -2.83 -16.66
CA PHE A 118 13.75 -3.51 -15.37
C PHE A 118 14.81 -4.60 -15.19
N LEU A 119 14.91 -5.53 -16.15
CA LEU A 119 15.85 -6.63 -16.11
C LEU A 119 17.30 -6.15 -16.10
N SER A 120 17.61 -5.10 -16.87
CA SER A 120 18.95 -4.53 -16.92
C SER A 120 19.42 -3.94 -15.58
N LYS A 121 18.50 -3.47 -14.76
CA LYS A 121 18.78 -2.84 -13.45
C LYS A 121 18.68 -3.79 -12.27
N LEU A 122 18.03 -4.93 -12.44
CA LEU A 122 17.67 -5.85 -11.33
C LEU A 122 18.89 -6.31 -10.51
N GLU A 123 20.00 -6.63 -11.15
CA GLU A 123 21.21 -7.07 -10.45
C GLU A 123 21.95 -5.93 -9.71
N SER A 124 21.61 -4.68 -10.00
CA SER A 124 22.25 -3.48 -9.44
C SER A 124 21.53 -2.89 -8.24
N VAL A 125 20.43 -3.50 -7.78
CA VAL A 125 19.58 -3.00 -6.71
C VAL A 125 19.44 -4.01 -5.59
N ASP A 126 19.13 -3.52 -4.39
CA ASP A 126 19.01 -4.35 -3.19
C ASP A 126 17.55 -4.80 -2.96
N ALA A 127 16.59 -4.06 -3.50
CA ALA A 127 15.17 -4.37 -3.40
C ALA A 127 14.38 -3.76 -4.56
N VAL A 128 13.15 -4.25 -4.73
CA VAL A 128 12.21 -3.76 -5.74
C VAL A 128 10.90 -3.41 -5.04
N LEU A 129 10.31 -2.25 -5.37
CA LEU A 129 9.01 -1.83 -4.92
C LEU A 129 8.14 -1.49 -6.15
N ILE A 130 7.22 -2.39 -6.50
CA ILE A 130 6.32 -2.21 -7.63
C ILE A 130 5.00 -1.62 -7.15
N SER A 131 4.59 -0.50 -7.73
CA SER A 131 3.28 0.09 -7.51
C SER A 131 2.38 -0.12 -8.72
N HIS A 132 1.20 -0.68 -8.49
CA HIS A 132 0.16 -0.83 -9.51
C HIS A 132 -0.67 0.44 -9.60
N MET A 133 -0.18 1.42 -10.36
CA MET A 133 -0.79 2.73 -10.46
C MET A 133 -2.24 2.63 -10.97
N ARG A 134 -3.20 3.15 -10.18
CA ARG A 134 -4.65 3.10 -10.48
C ARG A 134 -5.19 1.68 -10.74
N GLY A 135 -4.57 0.66 -10.17
CA GLY A 135 -4.98 -0.74 -10.37
C GLY A 135 -4.52 -1.36 -11.69
N HIS A 136 -3.74 -0.66 -12.49
CA HIS A 136 -3.07 -1.28 -13.63
C HIS A 136 -1.88 -2.10 -13.12
N THR A 137 -1.85 -3.39 -13.50
CA THR A 137 -0.67 -4.22 -13.21
C THR A 137 0.52 -3.71 -13.99
N SER A 138 1.58 -3.43 -13.26
CA SER A 138 2.87 -3.07 -13.86
C SER A 138 3.55 -4.30 -14.40
#